data_7cce0b94f1eb82009f48877b99fbc56a
#
_entry.id   7cce0b94f1eb82009f48877b99fbc56a
#
_cell.length_a   1.000
_cell.length_b   1.000
_cell.length_c   1.000
_cell.angle_alpha   90.00
_cell.angle_beta   90.00
_cell.angle_gamma   90.00
#
_symmetry.space_group_name_H-M   'P 1'
#
loop_
_entity.id
_entity.type
_entity.pdbx_description
1 polymer ?
#
loop_
_entity_poly.entity_id
_entity_poly.type
_entity_poly.pdbx_seq_one_letter_code
_entity_poly.pdbx_strand_id
1 'polypeptide(L)'
;MQSLMRVVRSASALWPFYIAVVAVSTLVAGLGLVTPFLLREATDTIVAKLGDATLPDPTQTVIWLAVALFAAEAMASVLRNVSGYLGDVMVARIRQILSTRYFAKLLALPQRYYDNQVTGTIIARLDRSIANVTQFIQSFTNNFLPMLMQVVAILVITAYYYWPLTVLLALLFPLYTWLTALTSKRWQVFEKEKNANIDEGNGRFAEVVGQVKVTKSYGAEVRELEKFGRHYTNTVDITRPQSRWWHSMDTLRGVAMNLIFLGIYLILFTRTLHGHFTVGEMVMLIQMVTMARQPVTMMSWIVDSAQRAIAGSRDYFQV
;
A
#
# COMPACT_ATOMS: atom_id res chain seq x y z
N MET A 1 17.62 0.35 -3.20
CA MET A 1 17.18 1.07 -4.41
C MET A 1 17.92 0.60 -5.67
N GLN A 2 19.27 0.60 -5.71
CA GLN A 2 20.02 0.17 -6.92
C GLN A 2 19.70 -1.26 -7.39
N SER A 3 19.53 -2.21 -6.49
CA SER A 3 19.19 -3.60 -6.82
C SER A 3 17.78 -3.74 -7.42
N LEU A 4 16.77 -3.05 -6.90
CA LEU A 4 15.44 -3.00 -7.50
C LEU A 4 15.46 -2.36 -8.91
N MET A 5 16.23 -1.28 -9.08
CA MET A 5 16.40 -0.66 -10.40
C MET A 5 17.07 -1.63 -11.39
N ARG A 6 18.01 -2.47 -10.95
CA ARG A 6 18.58 -3.54 -11.78
C ARG A 6 17.54 -4.57 -12.20
N VAL A 7 16.60 -4.96 -11.30
CA VAL A 7 15.50 -5.86 -11.65
C VAL A 7 14.64 -5.27 -12.77
N VAL A 8 14.19 -4.03 -12.62
CA VAL A 8 13.39 -3.34 -13.65
C VAL A 8 14.17 -3.22 -14.97
N ARG A 9 15.45 -2.87 -14.90
CA ARG A 9 16.33 -2.80 -16.07
C ARG A 9 16.59 -4.15 -16.71
N SER A 10 16.63 -5.23 -15.93
CA SER A 10 16.78 -6.59 -16.46
C SER A 10 15.54 -7.08 -17.23
N ALA A 11 14.39 -6.48 -16.98
CA ALA A 11 13.14 -6.70 -17.67
C ALA A 11 12.81 -5.56 -18.68
N SER A 12 13.83 -4.90 -19.23
CA SER A 12 13.66 -3.77 -20.17
C SER A 12 12.85 -4.12 -21.42
N ALA A 13 12.77 -5.39 -21.81
CA ALA A 13 11.88 -5.86 -22.90
C ALA A 13 10.39 -5.59 -22.62
N LEU A 14 10.01 -5.29 -21.35
CA LEU A 14 8.63 -5.00 -20.96
C LEU A 14 8.31 -3.48 -20.95
N TRP A 15 9.15 -2.64 -21.59
CA TRP A 15 8.91 -1.18 -21.63
C TRP A 15 7.51 -0.77 -22.12
N PRO A 16 6.86 -1.48 -23.08
CA PRO A 16 5.50 -1.12 -23.49
C PRO A 16 4.49 -1.28 -22.35
N PHE A 17 4.68 -2.34 -21.51
CA PHE A 17 3.83 -2.53 -20.31
C PHE A 17 4.03 -1.43 -19.29
N TYR A 18 5.27 -0.97 -19.05
CA TYR A 18 5.54 0.14 -18.12
C TYR A 18 4.84 1.41 -18.58
N ILE A 19 4.93 1.75 -19.87
CA ILE A 19 4.24 2.92 -20.42
C ILE A 19 2.72 2.77 -20.32
N ALA A 20 2.17 1.62 -20.71
CA ALA A 20 0.74 1.36 -20.63
C ALA A 20 0.21 1.50 -19.19
N VAL A 21 0.92 0.93 -18.22
CA VAL A 21 0.57 1.03 -16.80
C VAL A 21 0.58 2.48 -16.33
N VAL A 22 1.64 3.25 -16.64
CA VAL A 22 1.74 4.67 -16.26
C VAL A 22 0.60 5.47 -16.90
N ALA A 23 0.33 5.26 -18.19
CA ALA A 23 -0.73 5.96 -18.91
C ALA A 23 -2.12 5.65 -18.32
N VAL A 24 -2.44 4.37 -18.10
CA VAL A 24 -3.72 3.97 -17.52
C VAL A 24 -3.84 4.45 -16.07
N SER A 25 -2.75 4.38 -15.27
CA SER A 25 -2.75 4.91 -13.91
C SER A 25 -3.00 6.42 -13.86
N THR A 26 -2.44 7.18 -14.81
CA THR A 26 -2.69 8.62 -14.94
C THR A 26 -4.14 8.90 -15.28
N LEU A 27 -4.72 8.11 -16.21
CA LEU A 27 -6.14 8.22 -16.56
C LEU A 27 -7.05 7.88 -15.38
N VAL A 28 -6.75 6.82 -14.63
CA VAL A 28 -7.49 6.44 -13.41
C VAL A 28 -7.43 7.55 -12.36
N ALA A 29 -6.24 8.12 -12.13
CA ALA A 29 -6.07 9.23 -11.19
C ALA A 29 -6.85 10.48 -11.65
N GLY A 30 -6.81 10.82 -12.94
CA GLY A 30 -7.56 11.94 -13.52
C GLY A 30 -9.06 11.75 -13.39
N LEU A 31 -9.60 10.59 -13.76
CA LEU A 31 -11.02 10.29 -13.64
C LEU A 31 -11.51 10.32 -12.18
N GLY A 32 -10.68 9.84 -11.24
CA GLY A 32 -11.00 9.93 -9.81
C GLY A 32 -11.17 11.37 -9.31
N LEU A 33 -10.57 12.34 -10.02
CA LEU A 33 -10.73 13.78 -9.70
C LEU A 33 -11.91 14.42 -10.39
N VAL A 34 -12.51 13.79 -11.41
CA VAL A 34 -13.70 14.32 -12.09
C VAL A 34 -14.89 14.37 -11.14
N THR A 35 -15.06 13.35 -10.31
CA THR A 35 -16.16 13.26 -9.33
C THR A 35 -16.28 14.50 -8.42
N PRO A 36 -15.20 14.98 -7.75
CA PRO A 36 -15.26 16.23 -6.97
C PRO A 36 -15.69 17.45 -7.77
N PHE A 37 -15.26 17.59 -9.02
CA PHE A 37 -15.64 18.72 -9.87
C PHE A 37 -17.11 18.67 -10.27
N LEU A 38 -17.62 17.50 -10.64
CA LEU A 38 -19.03 17.33 -10.96
C LEU A 38 -19.94 17.59 -9.74
N LEU A 39 -19.50 17.16 -8.55
CA LEU A 39 -20.22 17.44 -7.31
C LEU A 39 -20.22 18.95 -6.97
N ARG A 40 -19.11 19.65 -7.23
CA ARG A 40 -19.06 21.11 -7.12
C ARG A 40 -20.13 21.75 -7.98
N GLU A 41 -20.16 21.42 -9.28
CA GLU A 41 -21.11 22.02 -10.24
C GLU A 41 -22.55 21.70 -9.86
N ALA A 42 -22.85 20.47 -9.47
CA ALA A 42 -24.17 20.07 -9.01
C ALA A 42 -24.61 20.85 -7.76
N THR A 43 -23.70 20.99 -6.78
CA THR A 43 -23.97 21.70 -5.54
C THR A 43 -24.21 23.18 -5.81
N ASP A 44 -23.36 23.83 -6.59
CA ASP A 44 -23.49 25.25 -6.90
C ASP A 44 -24.79 25.54 -7.71
N THR A 45 -25.14 24.66 -8.66
CA THR A 45 -26.40 24.75 -9.42
C THR A 45 -27.62 24.65 -8.49
N ILE A 46 -27.61 23.70 -7.55
CA ILE A 46 -28.73 23.52 -6.61
C ILE A 46 -28.81 24.71 -5.64
N VAL A 47 -27.69 25.15 -5.08
CA VAL A 47 -27.65 26.28 -4.13
C VAL A 47 -28.12 27.59 -4.81
N ALA A 48 -27.70 27.85 -6.05
CA ALA A 48 -28.15 29.01 -6.81
C ALA A 48 -29.68 29.03 -6.99
N LYS A 49 -30.28 27.88 -7.35
CA LYS A 49 -31.72 27.76 -7.51
C LYS A 49 -32.49 27.94 -6.19
N LEU A 50 -31.94 27.44 -5.08
CA LEU A 50 -32.55 27.61 -3.76
C LEU A 50 -32.45 29.05 -3.25
N GLY A 51 -31.41 29.80 -3.65
CA GLY A 51 -31.19 31.18 -3.29
C GLY A 51 -32.05 32.15 -4.12
N ASP A 52 -32.36 31.82 -5.38
CA ASP A 52 -33.16 32.61 -6.28
C ASP A 52 -34.19 31.74 -7.05
N ALA A 53 -35.41 31.76 -6.57
CA ALA A 53 -36.51 30.99 -7.18
C ALA A 53 -36.87 31.44 -8.60
N THR A 54 -36.43 32.64 -9.03
CA THR A 54 -36.71 33.17 -10.36
C THR A 54 -35.85 32.57 -11.46
N LEU A 55 -34.74 31.90 -11.10
CA LEU A 55 -33.87 31.22 -12.07
C LEU A 55 -34.64 30.11 -12.80
N PRO A 56 -34.29 29.82 -14.07
CA PRO A 56 -34.86 28.69 -14.80
C PRO A 56 -34.63 27.37 -14.04
N ASP A 57 -35.52 26.41 -14.27
CA ASP A 57 -35.46 25.11 -13.61
C ASP A 57 -34.18 24.33 -14.05
N PRO A 58 -33.24 24.04 -13.15
CA PRO A 58 -32.01 23.36 -13.48
C PRO A 58 -32.12 21.83 -13.49
N THR A 59 -33.33 21.27 -13.37
CA THR A 59 -33.57 19.82 -13.25
C THR A 59 -32.83 19.02 -14.33
N GLN A 60 -32.88 19.48 -15.59
CA GLN A 60 -32.21 18.84 -16.69
C GLN A 60 -30.67 18.83 -16.52
N THR A 61 -30.11 19.96 -16.09
CA THR A 61 -28.67 20.09 -15.82
C THR A 61 -28.23 19.13 -14.70
N VAL A 62 -28.98 19.08 -13.59
CA VAL A 62 -28.70 18.19 -12.45
C VAL A 62 -28.79 16.72 -12.86
N ILE A 63 -29.79 16.34 -13.70
CA ILE A 63 -29.89 14.99 -14.25
C ILE A 63 -28.65 14.63 -15.08
N TRP A 64 -28.21 15.55 -15.97
CA TRP A 64 -27.01 15.31 -16.78
C TRP A 64 -25.73 15.21 -15.94
N LEU A 65 -25.60 16.00 -14.87
CA LEU A 65 -24.48 15.90 -13.93
C LEU A 65 -24.49 14.55 -13.19
N ALA A 66 -25.67 14.05 -12.79
CA ALA A 66 -25.80 12.73 -12.19
C ALA A 66 -25.43 11.61 -13.17
N VAL A 67 -25.84 11.70 -14.45
CA VAL A 67 -25.44 10.76 -15.50
C VAL A 67 -23.93 10.83 -15.76
N ALA A 68 -23.35 12.04 -15.76
CA ALA A 68 -21.90 12.23 -15.92
C ALA A 68 -21.12 11.64 -14.74
N LEU A 69 -21.61 11.77 -13.50
CA LEU A 69 -21.04 11.11 -12.31
C LEU A 69 -21.03 9.59 -12.47
N PHE A 70 -22.17 9.01 -12.83
CA PHE A 70 -22.25 7.57 -13.09
C PHE A 70 -21.29 7.14 -14.20
N ALA A 71 -21.23 7.87 -15.31
CA ALA A 71 -20.34 7.54 -16.42
C ALA A 71 -18.85 7.64 -16.02
N ALA A 72 -18.48 8.66 -15.25
CA ALA A 72 -17.11 8.84 -14.75
C ALA A 72 -16.71 7.71 -13.81
N GLU A 73 -17.57 7.32 -12.85
CA GLU A 73 -17.30 6.20 -11.93
C GLU A 73 -17.27 4.85 -12.65
N ALA A 74 -18.18 4.61 -13.59
CA ALA A 74 -18.18 3.40 -14.41
C ALA A 74 -16.89 3.30 -15.24
N MET A 75 -16.48 4.39 -15.90
CA MET A 75 -15.24 4.45 -16.66
C MET A 75 -14.00 4.26 -15.77
N ALA A 76 -13.97 4.92 -14.61
CA ALA A 76 -12.89 4.72 -13.63
C ALA A 76 -12.80 3.28 -13.15
N SER A 77 -13.94 2.60 -12.95
CA SER A 77 -13.98 1.18 -12.57
C SER A 77 -13.42 0.29 -13.69
N VAL A 78 -13.81 0.51 -14.94
CA VAL A 78 -13.28 -0.23 -16.10
C VAL A 78 -11.76 -0.04 -16.22
N LEU A 79 -11.29 1.22 -16.20
CA LEU A 79 -9.86 1.52 -16.32
C LEU A 79 -9.03 0.96 -15.15
N ARG A 80 -9.57 0.93 -13.94
CA ARG A 80 -8.93 0.33 -12.76
C ARG A 80 -8.71 -1.17 -12.96
N ASN A 81 -9.71 -1.88 -13.49
CA ASN A 81 -9.59 -3.30 -13.81
C ASN A 81 -8.63 -3.55 -15.00
N VAL A 82 -8.62 -2.70 -16.02
CA VAL A 82 -7.63 -2.76 -17.10
C VAL A 82 -6.21 -2.56 -16.56
N SER A 83 -6.01 -1.57 -15.68
CA SER A 83 -4.73 -1.33 -15.00
C SER A 83 -4.28 -2.55 -14.20
N GLY A 84 -5.19 -3.15 -13.43
CA GLY A 84 -4.93 -4.38 -12.67
C GLY A 84 -4.49 -5.53 -13.57
N TYR A 85 -5.23 -5.78 -14.65
CA TYR A 85 -4.87 -6.83 -15.62
C TYR A 85 -3.48 -6.61 -16.24
N LEU A 86 -3.18 -5.38 -16.67
CA LEU A 86 -1.86 -5.05 -17.25
C LEU A 86 -0.74 -5.23 -16.20
N GLY A 87 -0.98 -4.82 -14.97
CA GLY A 87 -0.04 -5.00 -13.86
C GLY A 87 0.22 -6.48 -13.56
N ASP A 88 -0.82 -7.29 -13.46
CA ASP A 88 -0.71 -8.72 -13.16
C ASP A 88 0.04 -9.48 -14.26
N VAL A 89 -0.27 -9.22 -15.54
CA VAL A 89 0.44 -9.83 -16.67
C VAL A 89 1.89 -9.40 -16.71
N MET A 90 2.17 -8.11 -16.47
CA MET A 90 3.53 -7.57 -16.39
C MET A 90 4.34 -8.26 -15.28
N VAL A 91 3.76 -8.40 -14.10
CA VAL A 91 4.42 -9.05 -12.94
C VAL A 91 4.66 -10.53 -13.20
N ALA A 92 3.71 -11.24 -13.79
CA ALA A 92 3.88 -12.64 -14.18
C ALA A 92 5.06 -12.82 -15.17
N ARG A 93 5.20 -11.92 -16.15
CA ARG A 93 6.34 -11.92 -17.09
C ARG A 93 7.66 -11.58 -16.40
N ILE A 94 7.68 -10.62 -15.48
CA ILE A 94 8.87 -10.32 -14.66
C ILE A 94 9.28 -11.55 -13.86
N ARG A 95 8.32 -12.22 -13.20
CA ARG A 95 8.58 -13.47 -12.46
C ARG A 95 9.17 -14.54 -13.37
N GLN A 96 8.61 -14.75 -14.54
CA GLN A 96 9.14 -15.70 -15.53
C GLN A 96 10.59 -15.37 -15.90
N ILE A 97 10.89 -14.11 -16.26
CA ILE A 97 12.23 -13.68 -16.65
C ILE A 97 13.23 -13.89 -15.51
N LEU A 98 12.86 -13.50 -14.28
CA LEU A 98 13.73 -13.64 -13.12
C LEU A 98 13.98 -15.11 -12.78
N SER A 99 12.94 -15.95 -12.76
CA SER A 99 13.07 -17.38 -12.45
C SER A 99 13.91 -18.11 -13.48
N THR A 100 13.68 -17.86 -14.79
CA THR A 100 14.45 -18.50 -15.86
C THR A 100 15.92 -18.09 -15.81
N ARG A 101 16.22 -16.80 -15.61
CA ARG A 101 17.61 -16.32 -15.50
C ARG A 101 18.33 -16.87 -14.28
N TYR A 102 17.66 -16.93 -13.14
CA TYR A 102 18.23 -17.49 -11.92
C TYR A 102 18.54 -18.97 -12.10
N PHE A 103 17.62 -19.74 -12.68
CA PHE A 103 17.81 -21.16 -12.96
C PHE A 103 18.97 -21.39 -13.94
N ALA A 104 19.01 -20.62 -15.04
CA ALA A 104 20.12 -20.68 -15.99
C ALA A 104 21.48 -20.37 -15.32
N LYS A 105 21.50 -19.37 -14.41
CA LYS A 105 22.71 -19.04 -13.65
C LYS A 105 23.13 -20.19 -12.72
N LEU A 106 22.17 -20.79 -12.00
CA LEU A 106 22.46 -21.97 -11.16
C LEU A 106 23.08 -23.09 -12.00
N LEU A 107 22.50 -23.46 -13.14
CA LEU A 107 23.05 -24.51 -13.99
C LEU A 107 24.48 -24.23 -14.49
N ALA A 108 24.88 -22.97 -14.56
CA ALA A 108 26.22 -22.55 -14.95
C ALA A 108 27.24 -22.52 -13.81
N LEU A 109 26.82 -22.71 -12.54
CA LEU A 109 27.72 -22.70 -11.40
C LEU A 109 28.49 -24.02 -11.29
N PRO A 110 29.76 -23.98 -10.81
CA PRO A 110 30.55 -25.18 -10.62
C PRO A 110 30.00 -26.05 -9.47
N GLN A 111 30.22 -27.37 -9.54
CA GLN A 111 29.74 -28.35 -8.55
C GLN A 111 30.13 -27.98 -7.10
N ARG A 112 31.32 -27.42 -6.88
CA ARG A 112 31.81 -26.96 -5.59
C ARG A 112 30.86 -25.98 -4.87
N TYR A 113 30.03 -25.23 -5.62
CA TYR A 113 29.01 -24.35 -5.05
C TYR A 113 27.92 -25.16 -4.33
N TYR A 114 27.54 -26.30 -4.90
CA TYR A 114 26.47 -27.15 -4.38
C TYR A 114 26.95 -27.99 -3.20
N ASP A 115 28.24 -28.36 -3.17
CA ASP A 115 28.84 -29.15 -2.08
C ASP A 115 28.75 -28.42 -0.73
N ASN A 116 28.75 -27.10 -0.74
CA ASN A 116 28.73 -26.23 0.45
C ASN A 116 27.34 -25.67 0.80
N GLN A 117 26.29 -26.00 0.06
CA GLN A 117 24.95 -25.43 0.30
C GLN A 117 23.88 -26.53 0.26
N VAL A 118 22.91 -26.41 1.18
CA VAL A 118 21.74 -27.29 1.18
C VAL A 118 20.82 -26.86 0.03
N THR A 119 20.52 -27.77 -0.88
CA THR A 119 19.68 -27.52 -2.07
C THR A 119 18.34 -26.85 -1.71
N GLY A 120 17.69 -27.29 -0.61
CA GLY A 120 16.46 -26.68 -0.12
C GLY A 120 16.61 -25.20 0.24
N THR A 121 17.77 -24.78 0.75
CA THR A 121 18.04 -23.37 1.07
C THR A 121 18.15 -22.51 -0.20
N ILE A 122 18.76 -23.05 -1.26
CA ILE A 122 18.88 -22.38 -2.56
C ILE A 122 17.48 -22.14 -3.15
N ILE A 123 16.64 -23.17 -3.15
CA ILE A 123 15.26 -23.09 -3.67
C ILE A 123 14.42 -22.10 -2.85
N ALA A 124 14.46 -22.19 -1.53
CA ALA A 124 13.72 -21.30 -0.65
C ALA A 124 14.17 -19.84 -0.77
N ARG A 125 15.46 -19.58 -0.98
CA ARG A 125 16.02 -18.24 -1.22
C ARG A 125 15.51 -17.67 -2.53
N LEU A 126 15.52 -18.47 -3.60
CA LEU A 126 15.02 -18.10 -4.92
C LEU A 126 13.55 -17.66 -4.82
N ASP A 127 12.70 -18.56 -4.30
CA ASP A 127 11.25 -18.31 -4.28
C ASP A 127 10.90 -17.06 -3.45
N ARG A 128 11.48 -16.93 -2.26
CA ARG A 128 11.29 -15.78 -1.38
C ARG A 128 11.77 -14.47 -2.03
N SER A 129 12.96 -14.49 -2.67
CA SER A 129 13.52 -13.30 -3.30
C SER A 129 12.67 -12.81 -4.47
N ILE A 130 12.26 -13.71 -5.34
CA ILE A 130 11.41 -13.38 -6.51
C ILE A 130 10.01 -12.97 -6.03
N ALA A 131 9.42 -13.69 -5.06
CA ALA A 131 8.11 -13.37 -4.52
C ALA A 131 8.08 -11.96 -3.92
N ASN A 132 9.05 -11.59 -3.07
CA ASN A 132 9.11 -10.27 -2.45
C ASN A 132 9.22 -9.14 -3.49
N VAL A 133 10.06 -9.32 -4.51
CA VAL A 133 10.26 -8.33 -5.57
C VAL A 133 9.00 -8.19 -6.43
N THR A 134 8.43 -9.31 -6.87
CA THR A 134 7.24 -9.30 -7.75
C THR A 134 6.01 -8.80 -7.02
N GLN A 135 5.82 -9.16 -5.75
CA GLN A 135 4.72 -8.65 -4.94
C GLN A 135 4.81 -7.13 -4.71
N PHE A 136 6.03 -6.61 -4.47
CA PHE A 136 6.21 -5.16 -4.38
C PHE A 136 5.88 -4.46 -5.70
N ILE A 137 6.37 -4.97 -6.84
CA ILE A 137 6.08 -4.38 -8.16
C ILE A 137 4.58 -4.41 -8.44
N GLN A 138 3.89 -5.53 -8.15
CA GLN A 138 2.44 -5.65 -8.31
C GLN A 138 1.68 -4.61 -7.49
N SER A 139 2.01 -4.52 -6.22
CA SER A 139 1.36 -3.58 -5.31
C SER A 139 1.66 -2.12 -5.68
N PHE A 140 2.89 -1.85 -6.10
CA PHE A 140 3.29 -0.54 -6.58
C PHE A 140 2.49 -0.14 -7.83
N THR A 141 2.41 -1.03 -8.81
CA THR A 141 1.73 -0.79 -10.08
C THR A 141 0.22 -0.65 -9.92
N ASN A 142 -0.40 -1.57 -9.17
CA ASN A 142 -1.85 -1.66 -9.10
C ASN A 142 -2.47 -0.67 -8.10
N ASN A 143 -1.71 -0.26 -7.08
CA ASN A 143 -2.25 0.58 -5.99
C ASN A 143 -1.47 1.88 -5.80
N PHE A 144 -0.12 1.81 -5.65
CA PHE A 144 0.63 3.00 -5.24
C PHE A 144 0.80 4.01 -6.33
N LEU A 145 1.07 3.60 -7.55
CA LEU A 145 1.31 4.51 -8.66
C LEU A 145 0.08 5.38 -8.95
N PRO A 146 -1.15 4.82 -9.12
CA PRO A 146 -2.35 5.63 -9.29
C PRO A 146 -2.60 6.57 -8.10
N MET A 147 -2.38 6.06 -6.89
CA MET A 147 -2.60 6.81 -5.65
C MET A 147 -1.61 7.97 -5.49
N LEU A 148 -0.33 7.78 -5.82
CA LEU A 148 0.68 8.85 -5.81
C LEU A 148 0.35 9.93 -6.83
N MET A 149 -0.06 9.54 -8.05
CA MET A 149 -0.48 10.50 -9.08
C MET A 149 -1.70 11.31 -8.62
N GLN A 150 -2.67 10.65 -8.00
CA GLN A 150 -3.85 11.31 -7.45
C GLN A 150 -3.48 12.33 -6.35
N VAL A 151 -2.59 11.96 -5.42
CA VAL A 151 -2.11 12.89 -4.37
C VAL A 151 -1.42 14.11 -4.96
N VAL A 152 -0.53 13.91 -5.94
CA VAL A 152 0.15 15.04 -6.61
C VAL A 152 -0.86 15.95 -7.27
N ALA A 153 -1.84 15.40 -7.97
CA ALA A 153 -2.89 16.18 -8.60
C ALA A 153 -3.76 16.93 -7.58
N ILE A 154 -4.14 16.29 -6.45
CA ILE A 154 -4.85 16.95 -5.36
C ILE A 154 -4.04 18.12 -4.79
N LEU A 155 -2.73 17.93 -4.54
CA LEU A 155 -1.86 19.01 -4.04
C LEU A 155 -1.78 20.18 -5.01
N VAL A 156 -1.69 19.92 -6.32
CA VAL A 156 -1.66 20.96 -7.35
C VAL A 156 -2.98 21.71 -7.40
N ILE A 157 -4.12 21.00 -7.39
CA ILE A 157 -5.44 21.60 -7.43
C ILE A 157 -5.71 22.43 -6.16
N THR A 158 -5.42 21.87 -4.99
CA THR A 158 -5.61 22.60 -3.71
C THR A 158 -4.71 23.83 -3.62
N ALA A 159 -3.48 23.78 -4.19
CA ALA A 159 -2.58 24.94 -4.27
C ALA A 159 -3.17 26.07 -5.14
N TYR A 160 -3.84 25.72 -6.23
CA TYR A 160 -4.52 26.70 -7.10
C TYR A 160 -5.68 27.41 -6.39
N TYR A 161 -6.50 26.66 -5.64
CA TYR A 161 -7.62 27.23 -4.90
C TYR A 161 -7.19 28.00 -3.65
N TYR A 162 -6.33 27.40 -2.85
CA TYR A 162 -5.85 28.02 -1.62
C TYR A 162 -4.56 27.32 -1.09
N TRP A 163 -3.40 27.90 -1.33
CA TRP A 163 -2.11 27.31 -1.01
C TRP A 163 -1.92 26.89 0.47
N PRO A 164 -2.51 27.55 1.51
CA PRO A 164 -2.35 27.08 2.88
C PRO A 164 -2.97 25.69 3.14
N LEU A 165 -4.03 25.31 2.40
CA LEU A 165 -4.58 23.95 2.46
C LEU A 165 -3.55 22.92 1.97
N THR A 166 -2.84 23.26 0.91
CA THR A 166 -1.79 22.39 0.36
C THR A 166 -0.66 22.19 1.36
N VAL A 167 -0.26 23.24 2.08
CA VAL A 167 0.76 23.13 3.13
C VAL A 167 0.31 22.21 4.26
N LEU A 168 -0.94 22.34 4.73
CA LEU A 168 -1.48 21.45 5.75
C LEU A 168 -1.56 19.99 5.27
N LEU A 169 -1.99 19.76 4.03
CA LEU A 169 -2.01 18.43 3.42
C LEU A 169 -0.61 17.86 3.26
N ALA A 170 0.33 18.65 2.76
CA ALA A 170 1.72 18.22 2.57
C ALA A 170 2.40 17.89 3.90
N LEU A 171 2.06 18.59 4.99
CA LEU A 171 2.58 18.34 6.33
C LEU A 171 2.14 16.97 6.89
N LEU A 172 1.00 16.43 6.43
CA LEU A 172 0.54 15.09 6.87
C LEU A 172 1.55 14.00 6.56
N PHE A 173 2.21 14.04 5.39
CA PHE A 173 3.11 12.98 4.94
C PHE A 173 4.37 12.86 5.83
N PRO A 174 5.16 13.91 6.08
CA PRO A 174 6.32 13.82 6.96
C PRO A 174 5.93 13.53 8.41
N LEU A 175 4.84 14.11 8.92
CA LEU A 175 4.36 13.88 10.27
C LEU A 175 3.99 12.40 10.48
N TYR A 176 3.18 11.84 9.59
CA TYR A 176 2.76 10.45 9.66
C TYR A 176 3.96 9.49 9.53
N THR A 177 4.87 9.78 8.60
CA THR A 177 6.08 8.97 8.40
C THR A 177 6.98 8.99 9.63
N TRP A 178 7.16 10.16 10.24
CA TRP A 178 7.96 10.31 11.46
C TRP A 178 7.35 9.52 12.64
N LEU A 179 6.06 9.66 12.89
CA LEU A 179 5.35 8.90 13.94
C LEU A 179 5.41 7.38 13.68
N THR A 180 5.34 6.96 12.43
CA THR A 180 5.48 5.56 12.03
C THR A 180 6.88 5.04 12.30
N ALA A 181 7.91 5.79 11.98
CA ALA A 181 9.30 5.41 12.23
C ALA A 181 9.59 5.21 13.73
N LEU A 182 9.02 6.08 14.58
CA LEU A 182 9.10 5.93 16.04
C LEU A 182 8.43 4.64 16.53
N THR A 183 7.27 4.32 15.98
CA THR A 183 6.51 3.11 16.35
C THR A 183 7.24 1.85 15.92
N SER A 184 7.78 1.82 14.70
CA SER A 184 8.38 0.65 14.07
C SER A 184 9.61 0.13 14.80
N LYS A 185 10.44 1.00 15.37
CA LYS A 185 11.65 0.58 16.11
C LYS A 185 11.33 -0.37 17.26
N ARG A 186 10.37 0.00 18.11
CA ARG A 186 9.97 -0.81 19.28
C ARG A 186 9.19 -2.06 18.85
N TRP A 187 8.35 -1.93 17.83
CA TRP A 187 7.60 -3.05 17.26
C TRP A 187 8.53 -4.16 16.75
N GLN A 188 9.61 -3.79 16.05
CA GLN A 188 10.60 -4.74 15.53
C GLN A 188 11.30 -5.55 16.62
N VAL A 189 11.51 -4.98 17.81
CA VAL A 189 12.09 -5.73 18.96
C VAL A 189 11.16 -6.86 19.38
N PHE A 190 9.87 -6.55 19.60
CA PHE A 190 8.86 -7.58 19.92
C PHE A 190 8.71 -8.62 18.82
N GLU A 191 8.72 -8.18 17.56
CA GLU A 191 8.59 -9.08 16.41
C GLU A 191 9.76 -10.07 16.31
N LYS A 192 10.98 -9.60 16.58
CA LYS A 192 12.17 -10.46 16.62
C LYS A 192 12.06 -11.52 17.73
N GLU A 193 11.63 -11.14 18.92
CA GLU A 193 11.45 -12.06 20.05
C GLU A 193 10.34 -13.08 19.78
N LYS A 194 9.20 -12.62 19.20
CA LYS A 194 8.11 -13.48 18.78
C LYS A 194 8.56 -14.50 17.72
N ASN A 195 9.29 -14.04 16.71
CA ASN A 195 9.79 -14.93 15.65
C ASN A 195 10.78 -15.96 16.17
N ALA A 196 11.63 -15.63 17.15
CA ALA A 196 12.52 -16.61 17.79
C ALA A 196 11.71 -17.75 18.45
N ASN A 197 10.62 -17.43 19.18
CA ASN A 197 9.75 -18.47 19.77
C ASN A 197 9.03 -19.31 18.70
N ILE A 198 8.62 -18.70 17.58
CA ILE A 198 7.99 -19.41 16.47
C ILE A 198 9.01 -20.36 15.81
N ASP A 199 10.25 -19.90 15.60
CA ASP A 199 11.31 -20.69 14.97
C ASP A 199 11.70 -21.90 15.84
N GLU A 200 11.81 -21.73 17.17
CA GLU A 200 12.03 -22.82 18.11
C GLU A 200 10.86 -23.83 18.11
N GLY A 201 9.61 -23.33 18.14
CA GLY A 201 8.42 -24.16 18.04
C GLY A 201 8.38 -24.97 16.74
N ASN A 202 8.66 -24.34 15.60
CA ASN A 202 8.70 -25.00 14.30
C ASN A 202 9.86 -26.01 14.21
N GLY A 203 11.03 -25.70 14.76
CA GLY A 203 12.16 -26.62 14.85
C GLY A 203 11.78 -27.87 15.63
N ARG A 204 11.14 -27.69 16.80
CA ARG A 204 10.67 -28.80 17.63
C ARG A 204 9.59 -29.62 16.93
N PHE A 205 8.64 -28.99 16.26
CA PHE A 205 7.63 -29.67 15.45
C PHE A 205 8.27 -30.57 14.38
N ALA A 206 9.22 -30.02 13.63
CA ALA A 206 9.90 -30.77 12.56
C ALA A 206 10.67 -31.98 13.13
N GLU A 207 11.35 -31.82 14.28
CA GLU A 207 12.07 -32.90 14.96
C GLU A 207 11.13 -34.01 15.41
N VAL A 208 10.05 -33.66 16.14
CA VAL A 208 9.07 -34.61 16.70
C VAL A 208 8.34 -35.36 15.59
N VAL A 209 7.90 -34.67 14.52
CA VAL A 209 7.22 -35.29 13.38
C VAL A 209 8.18 -36.18 12.59
N GLY A 210 9.43 -35.71 12.37
CA GLY A 210 10.46 -36.49 11.69
C GLY A 210 10.84 -37.77 12.46
N GLN A 211 10.71 -37.75 13.78
CA GLN A 211 11.00 -38.88 14.67
C GLN A 211 9.76 -39.41 15.41
N VAL A 212 8.58 -39.36 14.77
CA VAL A 212 7.31 -39.71 15.41
C VAL A 212 7.26 -41.13 16.00
N LYS A 213 7.97 -42.08 15.37
CA LYS A 213 8.08 -43.46 15.88
C LYS A 213 8.76 -43.49 17.24
N VAL A 214 9.82 -42.70 17.42
CA VAL A 214 10.56 -42.57 18.69
C VAL A 214 9.65 -41.93 19.74
N THR A 215 9.01 -40.83 19.41
CA THR A 215 8.05 -40.12 20.30
C THR A 215 6.98 -41.05 20.81
N LYS A 216 6.37 -41.84 19.93
CA LYS A 216 5.37 -42.86 20.30
C LYS A 216 5.89 -44.01 21.12
N SER A 217 7.10 -44.52 20.79
CA SER A 217 7.73 -45.64 21.54
C SER A 217 8.02 -45.28 23.01
N TYR A 218 8.25 -43.99 23.30
CA TYR A 218 8.49 -43.49 24.65
C TYR A 218 7.26 -42.89 25.33
N GLY A 219 6.07 -42.90 24.69
CA GLY A 219 4.87 -42.30 25.23
C GLY A 219 5.03 -40.79 25.51
N ALA A 220 5.81 -40.09 24.69
CA ALA A 220 6.23 -38.70 24.96
C ALA A 220 5.31 -37.66 24.33
N GLU A 221 4.17 -38.06 23.72
CA GLU A 221 3.28 -37.15 22.92
C GLU A 221 2.80 -35.97 23.73
N VAL A 222 2.30 -36.20 24.95
CA VAL A 222 1.76 -35.13 25.81
C VAL A 222 2.88 -34.13 26.16
N ARG A 223 4.04 -34.62 26.54
CA ARG A 223 5.18 -33.78 26.90
C ARG A 223 5.64 -32.90 25.72
N GLU A 224 5.70 -33.49 24.52
CA GLU A 224 6.10 -32.77 23.33
C GLU A 224 5.04 -31.72 22.90
N LEU A 225 3.75 -32.07 23.01
CA LEU A 225 2.66 -31.15 22.78
C LEU A 225 2.70 -29.94 23.74
N GLU A 226 2.96 -30.19 25.03
CA GLU A 226 3.09 -29.13 26.04
C GLU A 226 4.29 -28.22 25.77
N LYS A 227 5.43 -28.78 25.34
CA LYS A 227 6.60 -27.99 24.97
C LYS A 227 6.32 -27.10 23.77
N PHE A 228 5.74 -27.66 22.72
CA PHE A 228 5.32 -26.92 21.54
C PHE A 228 4.32 -25.82 21.91
N GLY A 229 3.28 -26.16 22.72
CA GLY A 229 2.27 -25.21 23.18
C GLY A 229 2.87 -24.05 23.98
N ARG A 230 3.92 -24.29 24.79
CA ARG A 230 4.58 -23.20 25.55
C ARG A 230 5.22 -22.16 24.65
N HIS A 231 5.87 -22.55 23.54
CA HIS A 231 6.45 -21.59 22.60
C HIS A 231 5.35 -20.68 22.02
N TYR A 232 4.19 -21.25 21.68
CA TYR A 232 3.06 -20.44 21.16
C TYR A 232 2.39 -19.60 22.26
N THR A 233 2.31 -20.08 23.51
CA THR A 233 1.85 -19.27 24.63
C THR A 233 2.76 -18.06 24.83
N ASN A 234 4.07 -18.23 24.76
CA ASN A 234 5.04 -17.13 24.84
C ASN A 234 4.81 -16.10 23.72
N THR A 235 4.45 -16.55 22.50
CA THR A 235 4.13 -15.59 21.41
C THR A 235 2.89 -14.74 21.73
N VAL A 236 1.91 -15.30 22.42
CA VAL A 236 0.72 -14.55 22.87
C VAL A 236 1.11 -13.49 23.90
N ASP A 237 1.96 -13.86 24.86
CA ASP A 237 2.42 -12.95 25.92
C ASP A 237 3.27 -11.79 25.37
N ILE A 238 4.10 -12.06 24.34
CA ILE A 238 4.84 -11.01 23.61
C ILE A 238 3.90 -10.15 22.75
N THR A 239 2.87 -10.77 22.14
CA THR A 239 1.93 -10.06 21.27
C THR A 239 1.08 -9.05 22.03
N ARG A 240 0.72 -9.30 23.31
CA ARG A 240 -0.08 -8.38 24.13
C ARG A 240 0.55 -6.98 24.26
N PRO A 241 1.80 -6.81 24.76
CA PRO A 241 2.45 -5.51 24.84
C PRO A 241 2.79 -4.93 23.47
N GLN A 242 3.15 -5.77 22.48
CA GLN A 242 3.38 -5.36 21.09
C GLN A 242 2.13 -4.71 20.48
N SER A 243 0.98 -5.37 20.59
CA SER A 243 -0.31 -4.92 20.06
C SER A 243 -0.78 -3.64 20.77
N ARG A 244 -0.66 -3.59 22.12
CA ARG A 244 -1.00 -2.38 22.90
C ARG A 244 -0.17 -1.18 22.44
N TRP A 245 1.12 -1.36 22.26
CA TRP A 245 2.01 -0.31 21.78
C TRP A 245 1.63 0.16 20.38
N TRP A 246 1.41 -0.80 19.46
CA TRP A 246 1.04 -0.50 18.08
C TRP A 246 -0.26 0.31 18.00
N HIS A 247 -1.32 -0.19 18.65
CA HIS A 247 -2.63 0.46 18.60
C HIS A 247 -2.67 1.79 19.34
N SER A 248 -1.91 1.96 20.43
CA SER A 248 -1.78 3.26 21.08
C SER A 248 -1.12 4.29 20.16
N MET A 249 -0.06 3.91 19.44
CA MET A 249 0.60 4.77 18.46
C MET A 249 -0.26 5.03 17.24
N ASP A 250 -1.07 4.06 16.83
CA ASP A 250 -2.01 4.22 15.73
C ASP A 250 -3.13 5.20 16.10
N THR A 251 -3.64 5.12 17.33
CA THR A 251 -4.57 6.12 17.86
C THR A 251 -3.94 7.52 17.88
N LEU A 252 -2.69 7.65 18.33
CA LEU A 252 -1.99 8.93 18.33
C LEU A 252 -1.85 9.50 16.91
N ARG A 253 -1.47 8.67 15.95
CA ARG A 253 -1.41 9.05 14.52
C ARG A 253 -2.76 9.51 14.00
N GLY A 254 -3.82 8.75 14.32
CA GLY A 254 -5.19 9.09 13.94
C GLY A 254 -5.65 10.43 14.52
N VAL A 255 -5.38 10.67 15.80
CA VAL A 255 -5.70 11.96 16.44
C VAL A 255 -4.91 13.11 15.82
N ALA A 256 -3.61 12.95 15.61
CA ALA A 256 -2.77 13.98 14.98
C ALA A 256 -3.27 14.32 13.56
N MET A 257 -3.60 13.29 12.78
CA MET A 257 -4.20 13.48 11.45
C MET A 257 -5.53 14.21 11.53
N ASN A 258 -6.43 13.80 12.43
CA ASN A 258 -7.75 14.44 12.58
C ASN A 258 -7.64 15.90 13.06
N LEU A 259 -6.62 16.27 13.84
CA LEU A 259 -6.35 17.68 14.21
C LEU A 259 -5.99 18.54 12.98
N ILE A 260 -5.19 18.00 12.07
CA ILE A 260 -4.88 18.70 10.81
C ILE A 260 -6.15 18.82 9.96
N PHE A 261 -6.94 17.76 9.84
CA PHE A 261 -8.23 17.81 9.14
C PHE A 261 -9.20 18.80 9.76
N LEU A 262 -9.24 18.90 11.10
CA LEU A 262 -10.01 19.93 11.78
C LEU A 262 -9.57 21.33 11.34
N GLY A 263 -8.27 21.60 11.30
CA GLY A 263 -7.74 22.89 10.81
C GLY A 263 -8.15 23.15 9.35
N ILE A 264 -8.08 22.14 8.47
CA ILE A 264 -8.54 22.23 7.09
C ILE A 264 -10.04 22.56 7.00
N TYR A 265 -10.87 21.84 7.76
CA TYR A 265 -12.33 22.06 7.75
C TYR A 265 -12.69 23.46 8.30
N LEU A 266 -12.02 23.92 9.37
CA LEU A 266 -12.22 25.27 9.88
C LEU A 266 -11.88 26.33 8.83
N ILE A 267 -10.78 26.18 8.10
CA ILE A 267 -10.42 27.10 7.02
C ILE A 267 -11.48 27.06 5.92
N LEU A 268 -11.90 25.89 5.46
CA LEU A 268 -12.88 25.75 4.40
C LEU A 268 -14.22 26.36 4.79
N PHE A 269 -14.74 26.03 5.98
CA PHE A 269 -16.03 26.53 6.45
C PHE A 269 -16.02 28.05 6.67
N THR A 270 -14.99 28.57 7.32
CA THR A 270 -14.91 30.02 7.58
C THR A 270 -14.74 30.80 6.28
N ARG A 271 -13.93 30.34 5.34
CA ARG A 271 -13.76 30.99 4.05
C ARG A 271 -15.03 30.95 3.20
N THR A 272 -15.75 29.84 3.22
CA THR A 272 -17.04 29.74 2.53
C THR A 272 -18.09 30.67 3.15
N LEU A 273 -18.12 30.73 4.50
CA LEU A 273 -19.02 31.65 5.20
C LEU A 273 -18.78 33.13 4.84
N HIS A 274 -17.53 33.50 4.59
CA HIS A 274 -17.16 34.86 4.17
C HIS A 274 -17.20 35.09 2.65
N GLY A 275 -17.76 34.15 1.86
CA GLY A 275 -17.93 34.29 0.43
C GLY A 275 -16.69 34.15 -0.43
N HIS A 276 -15.57 33.66 0.15
CA HIS A 276 -14.33 33.41 -0.61
C HIS A 276 -14.38 32.11 -1.43
N PHE A 277 -15.21 31.17 -1.05
CA PHE A 277 -15.51 29.95 -1.77
C PHE A 277 -17.01 29.79 -1.95
N THR A 278 -17.41 29.16 -3.05
CA THR A 278 -18.79 28.68 -3.18
C THR A 278 -19.01 27.46 -2.30
N VAL A 279 -20.28 27.11 -2.08
CA VAL A 279 -20.62 25.88 -1.34
C VAL A 279 -20.12 24.64 -2.11
N GLY A 280 -20.23 24.65 -3.44
CA GLY A 280 -19.72 23.58 -4.28
C GLY A 280 -18.19 23.47 -4.24
N GLU A 281 -17.46 24.59 -4.22
CA GLU A 281 -15.99 24.57 -4.04
C GLU A 281 -15.60 24.00 -2.69
N MET A 282 -16.30 24.33 -1.63
CA MET A 282 -16.09 23.75 -0.31
C MET A 282 -16.28 22.23 -0.33
N VAL A 283 -17.38 21.74 -0.91
CA VAL A 283 -17.69 20.30 -1.02
C VAL A 283 -16.60 19.59 -1.83
N MET A 284 -16.20 20.15 -2.97
CA MET A 284 -15.13 19.62 -3.81
C MET A 284 -13.81 19.52 -3.04
N LEU A 285 -13.39 20.57 -2.35
CA LEU A 285 -12.13 20.59 -1.60
C LEU A 285 -12.16 19.63 -0.42
N ILE A 286 -13.28 19.51 0.32
CA ILE A 286 -13.44 18.51 1.38
C ILE A 286 -13.27 17.11 0.84
N GLN A 287 -13.87 16.80 -0.30
CA GLN A 287 -13.76 15.49 -0.93
C GLN A 287 -12.32 15.19 -1.36
N MET A 288 -11.64 16.12 -2.03
CA MET A 288 -10.24 15.97 -2.43
C MET A 288 -9.30 15.75 -1.23
N VAL A 289 -9.46 16.54 -0.18
CA VAL A 289 -8.69 16.42 1.06
C VAL A 289 -8.94 15.05 1.71
N THR A 290 -10.18 14.58 1.73
CA THR A 290 -10.55 13.26 2.27
C THR A 290 -9.91 12.13 1.45
N MET A 291 -9.86 12.26 0.12
CA MET A 291 -9.19 11.30 -0.76
C MET A 291 -7.69 11.20 -0.49
N ALA A 292 -7.03 12.26 -0.04
CA ALA A 292 -5.62 12.26 0.33
C ALA A 292 -5.32 11.49 1.63
N ARG A 293 -6.34 11.13 2.41
CA ARG A 293 -6.20 10.41 3.70
C ARG A 293 -5.65 8.98 3.52
N GLN A 294 -6.18 8.25 2.55
CA GLN A 294 -5.81 6.85 2.31
C GLN A 294 -4.32 6.69 1.95
N PRO A 295 -3.75 7.47 1.03
CA PRO A 295 -2.32 7.44 0.72
C PRO A 295 -1.42 7.64 1.95
N VAL A 296 -1.79 8.55 2.84
CA VAL A 296 -1.03 8.82 4.08
C VAL A 296 -0.99 7.58 4.98
N THR A 297 -2.12 6.94 5.21
CA THR A 297 -2.21 5.74 6.07
C THR A 297 -1.47 4.53 5.47
N MET A 298 -1.37 4.44 4.15
CA MET A 298 -0.65 3.36 3.46
C MET A 298 0.86 3.54 3.40
N MET A 299 1.41 4.72 3.75
CA MET A 299 2.85 4.99 3.67
C MET A 299 3.71 3.97 4.44
N SER A 300 3.26 3.54 5.63
CA SER A 300 3.98 2.55 6.43
C SER A 300 4.14 1.22 5.69
N TRP A 301 3.09 0.75 5.07
CA TRP A 301 3.08 -0.51 4.33
C TRP A 301 3.93 -0.41 3.04
N ILE A 302 3.91 0.75 2.35
CA ILE A 302 4.76 1.02 1.18
C ILE A 302 6.24 0.90 1.55
N VAL A 303 6.66 1.58 2.62
CA VAL A 303 8.06 1.59 3.08
C VAL A 303 8.50 0.18 3.46
N ASP A 304 7.69 -0.54 4.22
CA ASP A 304 8.00 -1.90 4.66
C ASP A 304 8.06 -2.90 3.48
N SER A 305 7.11 -2.82 2.56
CA SER A 305 7.10 -3.63 1.34
C SER A 305 8.31 -3.35 0.45
N ALA A 306 8.70 -2.06 0.31
CA ALA A 306 9.89 -1.67 -0.43
C ALA A 306 11.16 -2.23 0.22
N GLN A 307 11.28 -2.21 1.56
CA GLN A 307 12.43 -2.75 2.28
C GLN A 307 12.55 -4.26 2.05
N ARG A 308 11.46 -5.02 2.13
CA ARG A 308 11.46 -6.46 1.82
C ARG A 308 11.88 -6.74 0.38
N ALA A 309 11.37 -5.96 -0.58
CA ALA A 309 11.76 -6.10 -1.98
C ALA A 309 13.24 -5.76 -2.23
N ILE A 310 13.78 -4.75 -1.53
CA ILE A 310 15.21 -4.41 -1.60
C ILE A 310 16.06 -5.56 -1.04
N ALA A 311 15.69 -6.13 0.10
CA ALA A 311 16.37 -7.29 0.68
C ALA A 311 16.31 -8.48 -0.29
N GLY A 312 15.11 -8.87 -0.76
CA GLY A 312 14.95 -9.94 -1.73
C GLY A 312 15.74 -9.72 -3.03
N SER A 313 15.78 -8.47 -3.53
CA SER A 313 16.58 -8.19 -4.73
C SER A 313 18.09 -8.29 -4.51
N ARG A 314 18.59 -8.01 -3.30
CA ARG A 314 20.01 -8.24 -2.96
C ARG A 314 20.32 -9.72 -2.94
N ASP A 315 19.50 -10.52 -2.26
CA ASP A 315 19.67 -11.96 -2.17
C ASP A 315 19.65 -12.63 -3.56
N TYR A 316 18.80 -12.13 -4.47
CA TYR A 316 18.73 -12.58 -5.86
C TYR A 316 20.04 -12.36 -6.63
N PHE A 317 20.72 -11.23 -6.44
CA PHE A 317 21.97 -10.90 -7.16
C PHE A 317 23.25 -11.38 -6.44
N GLN A 318 23.15 -12.09 -5.32
CA GLN A 318 24.30 -12.69 -4.63
C GLN A 318 24.72 -14.04 -5.23
N VAL A 319 23.90 -14.61 -6.09
CA VAL A 319 24.16 -15.82 -6.86
C VAL A 319 24.58 -15.44 -8.30
#